data_2e133d2f96e0bf671f43b5fedb4375e1
#
_entry.id   2e133d2f96e0bf671f43b5fedb4375e1
#
_cell.length_a   1.000
_cell.length_b   1.000
_cell.length_c   1.000
_cell.angle_alpha   90.00
_cell.angle_beta   90.00
_cell.angle_gamma   90.00
#
_symmetry.space_group_name_H-M   'P 1'
#
loop_
_entity.id
_entity.type
_entity.pdbx_description
1 polymer ?
#
loop_
_entity_poly.entity_id
_entity_poly.type
_entity_poly.pdbx_seq_one_letter_code
_entity_poly.pdbx_strand_id
1 'polypeptide(L)'
;AWSDGIARVKANFQLLVVLGGIFFFLPSVLLFVAMPDAMGAMMSPDMNTANMEQVMAGLGAGFFAIYLLIILASFIGQTAMIALMGDPRRIAVGEAIGTGVKVLLPLFAILVMFLIGYVVVGLLAGLLFGLLVAGAGALSTGLAAAVTTVLIVTLILAMLWVLTRFSMTLPVLALEGSLNPIGALGRSWRMTRPVQWRLLFFYVLLFIAYIVIALVAFM
;
A
#
# COMPACT_ATOMS: atom_id res chain seq x y z
N ALA A 1 -11.53 6.62 21.59
CA ALA A 1 -11.11 6.23 20.22
C ALA A 1 -10.25 4.97 20.21
N TRP A 2 -9.07 4.94 20.89
CA TRP A 2 -8.19 3.75 20.89
C TRP A 2 -8.85 2.55 21.60
N SER A 3 -9.40 2.76 22.78
CA SER A 3 -10.15 1.75 23.53
C SER A 3 -11.34 1.18 22.77
N ASP A 4 -12.07 2.03 22.04
CA ASP A 4 -13.21 1.61 21.23
C ASP A 4 -12.78 0.77 20.03
N GLY A 5 -11.64 1.12 19.42
CA GLY A 5 -11.03 0.32 18.35
C GLY A 5 -10.65 -1.08 18.85
N ILE A 6 -9.97 -1.17 19.99
CA ILE A 6 -9.59 -2.46 20.60
C ILE A 6 -10.84 -3.28 20.96
N ALA A 7 -11.88 -2.65 21.52
CA ALA A 7 -13.13 -3.34 21.87
C ALA A 7 -13.81 -3.94 20.64
N ARG A 8 -13.87 -3.21 19.52
CA ARG A 8 -14.43 -3.70 18.23
C ARG A 8 -13.62 -4.86 17.66
N VAL A 9 -12.29 -4.77 17.69
CA VAL A 9 -11.40 -5.86 17.24
C VAL A 9 -11.62 -7.11 18.10
N LYS A 10 -11.64 -6.98 19.42
CA LYS A 10 -11.90 -8.11 20.34
C LYS A 10 -13.27 -8.75 20.09
N ALA A 11 -14.31 -7.94 19.89
CA ALA A 11 -15.67 -8.43 19.65
C ALA A 11 -15.82 -9.22 18.35
N ASN A 12 -14.96 -8.95 17.34
CA ASN A 12 -15.02 -9.58 16.02
C ASN A 12 -13.77 -10.42 15.72
N PHE A 13 -12.96 -10.74 16.75
CA PHE A 13 -11.63 -11.33 16.57
C PHE A 13 -11.64 -12.62 15.73
N GLN A 14 -12.54 -13.54 16.01
CA GLN A 14 -12.64 -14.80 15.26
C GLN A 14 -12.94 -14.56 13.78
N LEU A 15 -13.86 -13.64 13.47
CA LEU A 15 -14.21 -13.31 12.09
C LEU A 15 -13.06 -12.62 11.36
N LEU A 16 -12.33 -11.74 12.05
CA LEU A 16 -11.16 -11.07 11.51
C LEU A 16 -10.02 -12.06 11.21
N VAL A 17 -9.80 -13.04 12.10
CA VAL A 17 -8.80 -14.10 11.87
C VAL A 17 -9.16 -14.96 10.67
N VAL A 18 -10.43 -15.35 10.53
CA VAL A 18 -10.90 -16.12 9.36
C VAL A 18 -10.73 -15.33 8.07
N LEU A 19 -11.17 -14.07 8.04
CA LEU A 19 -10.97 -13.19 6.87
C LEU A 19 -9.48 -12.99 6.57
N GLY A 20 -8.66 -12.79 7.60
CA GLY A 20 -7.22 -12.67 7.48
C GLY A 20 -6.59 -13.92 6.87
N GLY A 21 -6.98 -15.09 7.35
CA GLY A 21 -6.52 -16.39 6.84
C GLY A 21 -6.87 -16.60 5.36
N ILE A 22 -8.12 -16.33 4.99
CA ILE A 22 -8.62 -16.56 3.62
C ILE A 22 -8.05 -15.54 2.63
N PHE A 23 -8.04 -14.26 2.98
CA PHE A 23 -7.75 -13.19 2.02
C PHE A 23 -6.30 -12.69 2.02
N PHE A 24 -5.50 -13.03 3.04
CA PHE A 24 -4.09 -12.64 3.11
C PHE A 24 -3.16 -13.84 3.22
N PHE A 25 -3.40 -14.75 4.17
CA PHE A 25 -2.50 -15.87 4.39
C PHE A 25 -2.57 -16.89 3.24
N LEU A 26 -3.77 -17.36 2.89
CA LEU A 26 -3.94 -18.39 1.87
C LEU A 26 -3.43 -17.96 0.48
N PRO A 27 -3.71 -16.73 -0.03
CA PRO A 27 -3.13 -16.27 -1.28
C PRO A 27 -1.60 -16.13 -1.24
N SER A 28 -1.02 -15.76 -0.10
CA SER A 28 0.43 -15.69 0.07
C SER A 28 1.08 -17.08 0.02
N VAL A 29 0.46 -18.06 0.68
CA VAL A 29 0.91 -19.46 0.60
C VAL A 29 0.80 -20.00 -0.83
N LEU A 30 -0.28 -19.64 -1.53
CA LEU A 30 -0.46 -20.03 -2.94
C LEU A 30 0.70 -19.55 -3.81
N LEU A 31 1.21 -18.35 -3.59
CA LEU A 31 2.35 -17.82 -4.33
C LEU A 31 3.61 -18.67 -4.11
N PHE A 32 3.89 -19.04 -2.85
CA PHE A 32 5.03 -19.93 -2.52
C PHE A 32 4.91 -21.30 -3.15
N VAL A 33 3.71 -21.89 -3.17
CA VAL A 33 3.47 -23.22 -3.72
C VAL A 33 3.49 -23.21 -5.24
N ALA A 34 2.99 -22.12 -5.87
CA ALA A 34 2.93 -22.01 -7.32
C ALA A 34 4.28 -21.65 -7.97
N MET A 35 5.17 -20.98 -7.23
CA MET A 35 6.44 -20.47 -7.75
C MET A 35 7.60 -20.66 -6.76
N PRO A 36 7.91 -21.90 -6.38
CA PRO A 36 8.92 -22.20 -5.34
C PRO A 36 10.31 -21.69 -5.73
N ASP A 37 10.71 -21.85 -6.99
CA ASP A 37 12.05 -21.47 -7.46
C ASP A 37 12.25 -19.97 -7.45
N ALA A 38 11.27 -19.18 -7.92
CA ALA A 38 11.33 -17.72 -7.91
C ALA A 38 11.34 -17.19 -6.47
N MET A 39 10.52 -17.76 -5.58
CA MET A 39 10.47 -17.36 -4.18
C MET A 39 11.74 -17.77 -3.43
N GLY A 40 12.27 -18.96 -3.69
CA GLY A 40 13.55 -19.41 -3.12
C GLY A 40 14.72 -18.52 -3.54
N ALA A 41 14.79 -18.14 -4.83
CA ALA A 41 15.80 -17.24 -5.34
C ALA A 41 15.70 -15.82 -4.74
N MET A 42 14.50 -15.28 -4.54
CA MET A 42 14.28 -13.98 -3.89
C MET A 42 14.64 -13.97 -2.40
N MET A 43 14.55 -15.12 -1.72
CA MET A 43 14.91 -15.26 -0.31
C MET A 43 16.37 -15.70 -0.09
N SER A 44 17.12 -15.96 -1.15
CA SER A 44 18.52 -16.33 -1.06
C SER A 44 19.37 -15.17 -0.53
N PRO A 45 20.23 -15.39 0.47
CA PRO A 45 21.14 -14.37 0.99
C PRO A 45 22.13 -13.86 -0.08
N ASP A 46 22.49 -14.73 -1.02
CA ASP A 46 23.43 -14.41 -2.09
C ASP A 46 22.70 -14.02 -3.37
N MET A 47 22.44 -12.74 -3.54
CA MET A 47 21.91 -12.18 -4.80
C MET A 47 23.01 -12.10 -5.84
N ASN A 48 23.22 -13.20 -6.57
CA ASN A 48 24.12 -13.24 -7.74
C ASN A 48 23.33 -13.14 -9.05
N THR A 49 24.05 -13.02 -10.18
CA THR A 49 23.43 -12.92 -11.51
C THR A 49 22.55 -14.12 -11.86
N ALA A 50 22.94 -15.34 -11.45
CA ALA A 50 22.18 -16.56 -11.73
C ALA A 50 20.83 -16.56 -10.95
N ASN A 51 20.84 -16.14 -9.69
CA ASN A 51 19.61 -15.99 -8.90
C ASN A 51 18.69 -14.90 -9.48
N MET A 52 19.26 -13.81 -9.98
CA MET A 52 18.50 -12.76 -10.65
C MET A 52 17.85 -13.27 -11.95
N GLU A 53 18.56 -14.06 -12.76
CA GLU A 53 17.98 -14.68 -13.95
C GLU A 53 16.82 -15.64 -13.61
N GLN A 54 16.94 -16.44 -12.56
CA GLN A 54 15.86 -17.32 -12.08
C GLN A 54 14.65 -16.52 -11.62
N VAL A 55 14.85 -15.44 -10.87
CA VAL A 55 13.77 -14.52 -10.47
C VAL A 55 13.08 -13.94 -11.71
N MET A 56 13.86 -13.42 -12.67
CA MET A 56 13.32 -12.84 -13.90
C MET A 56 12.59 -13.87 -14.76
N ALA A 57 13.08 -15.09 -14.85
CA ALA A 57 12.41 -16.17 -15.56
C ALA A 57 11.08 -16.57 -14.88
N GLY A 58 11.03 -16.53 -13.54
CA GLY A 58 9.81 -16.75 -12.77
C GLY A 58 8.77 -15.64 -12.88
N LEU A 59 9.17 -14.41 -13.24
CA LEU A 59 8.28 -13.24 -13.41
C LEU A 59 7.53 -13.27 -14.76
N GLY A 60 7.13 -14.43 -15.23
CA GLY A 60 6.29 -14.60 -16.43
C GLY A 60 4.82 -14.24 -16.23
N ALA A 61 4.00 -14.46 -17.26
CA ALA A 61 2.57 -14.16 -17.23
C ALA A 61 1.83 -14.85 -16.06
N GLY A 62 2.25 -16.04 -15.66
CA GLY A 62 1.69 -16.77 -14.51
C GLY A 62 1.90 -16.03 -13.18
N PHE A 63 3.09 -15.46 -12.97
CA PHE A 63 3.37 -14.64 -11.80
C PHE A 63 2.44 -13.43 -11.72
N PHE A 64 2.30 -12.67 -12.81
CA PHE A 64 1.44 -11.50 -12.85
C PHE A 64 -0.03 -11.86 -12.61
N ALA A 65 -0.50 -12.99 -13.15
CA ALA A 65 -1.88 -13.45 -12.93
C ALA A 65 -2.12 -13.81 -11.46
N ILE A 66 -1.23 -14.59 -10.84
CA ILE A 66 -1.33 -14.97 -9.43
C ILE A 66 -1.21 -13.73 -8.53
N TYR A 67 -0.26 -12.83 -8.83
CA TYR A 67 -0.06 -11.60 -8.07
C TYR A 67 -1.26 -10.66 -8.14
N LEU A 68 -1.87 -10.53 -9.32
CA LEU A 68 -3.11 -9.77 -9.49
C LEU A 68 -4.25 -10.37 -8.66
N LEU A 69 -4.39 -11.69 -8.66
CA LEU A 69 -5.39 -12.39 -7.83
C LEU A 69 -5.17 -12.12 -6.34
N ILE A 70 -3.91 -12.15 -5.88
CA ILE A 70 -3.54 -11.84 -4.49
C ILE A 70 -3.91 -10.39 -4.14
N ILE A 71 -3.60 -9.44 -5.02
CA ILE A 71 -3.97 -8.03 -4.83
C ILE A 71 -5.48 -7.88 -4.71
N LEU A 72 -6.25 -8.47 -5.62
CA LEU A 72 -7.71 -8.39 -5.61
C LEU A 72 -8.29 -9.03 -4.33
N ALA A 73 -7.81 -10.22 -3.96
CA ALA A 73 -8.21 -10.88 -2.72
C ALA A 73 -7.90 -10.00 -1.49
N SER A 74 -6.71 -9.42 -1.43
CA SER A 74 -6.29 -8.54 -0.33
C SER A 74 -7.19 -7.31 -0.22
N PHE A 75 -7.58 -6.70 -1.33
CA PHE A 75 -8.51 -5.56 -1.32
C PHE A 75 -9.92 -5.95 -0.86
N ILE A 76 -10.43 -7.09 -1.31
CA ILE A 76 -11.71 -7.63 -0.83
C ILE A 76 -11.64 -7.86 0.68
N GLY A 77 -10.59 -8.52 1.16
CA GLY A 77 -10.38 -8.81 2.58
C GLY A 77 -10.30 -7.54 3.43
N GLN A 78 -9.49 -6.55 3.02
CA GLN A 78 -9.38 -5.27 3.74
C GLN A 78 -10.73 -4.54 3.80
N THR A 79 -11.42 -4.46 2.67
CA THR A 79 -12.74 -3.77 2.60
C THR A 79 -13.77 -4.50 3.45
N ALA A 80 -13.81 -5.84 3.40
CA ALA A 80 -14.70 -6.66 4.22
C ALA A 80 -14.43 -6.47 5.72
N MET A 81 -13.16 -6.44 6.14
CA MET A 81 -12.79 -6.17 7.54
C MET A 81 -13.23 -4.78 7.98
N ILE A 82 -13.04 -3.75 7.15
CA ILE A 82 -13.47 -2.38 7.44
C ILE A 82 -15.00 -2.32 7.56
N ALA A 83 -15.74 -2.93 6.63
CA ALA A 83 -17.19 -2.99 6.67
C ALA A 83 -17.70 -3.70 7.94
N LEU A 84 -17.10 -4.85 8.28
CA LEU A 84 -17.48 -5.63 9.46
C LEU A 84 -17.26 -4.85 10.77
N MET A 85 -16.17 -4.10 10.89
CA MET A 85 -15.88 -3.32 12.10
C MET A 85 -16.61 -1.97 12.15
N GLY A 86 -16.93 -1.40 11.00
CA GLY A 86 -17.47 -0.04 10.88
C GLY A 86 -18.99 0.02 10.89
N ASP A 87 -19.70 -1.03 10.45
CA ASP A 87 -21.17 -1.02 10.40
C ASP A 87 -21.78 -1.32 11.79
N PRO A 88 -22.59 -0.40 12.33
CA PRO A 88 -23.26 -0.59 13.61
C PRO A 88 -24.30 -1.73 13.59
N ARG A 89 -24.79 -2.15 12.41
CA ARG A 89 -25.77 -3.22 12.24
C ARG A 89 -25.21 -4.63 12.42
N ARG A 90 -23.90 -4.78 12.61
CA ARG A 90 -23.20 -6.08 12.71
C ARG A 90 -23.53 -6.98 11.53
N ILE A 91 -23.18 -6.52 10.32
CA ILE A 91 -23.41 -7.23 9.06
C ILE A 91 -22.80 -8.64 9.08
N ALA A 92 -23.41 -9.56 8.35
CA ALA A 92 -22.86 -10.91 8.17
C ALA A 92 -21.57 -10.88 7.33
N VAL A 93 -20.69 -11.88 7.54
CA VAL A 93 -19.42 -11.99 6.80
C VAL A 93 -19.63 -12.00 5.28
N GLY A 94 -20.68 -12.70 4.80
CA GLY A 94 -21.02 -12.73 3.37
C GLY A 94 -21.40 -11.36 2.82
N GLU A 95 -22.12 -10.55 3.60
CA GLU A 95 -22.46 -9.16 3.22
C GLU A 95 -21.22 -8.27 3.21
N ALA A 96 -20.31 -8.44 4.17
CA ALA A 96 -19.04 -7.73 4.22
C ALA A 96 -18.15 -8.07 2.99
N ILE A 97 -18.06 -9.34 2.62
CA ILE A 97 -17.34 -9.78 1.39
C ILE A 97 -18.02 -9.20 0.15
N GLY A 98 -19.36 -9.23 0.08
CA GLY A 98 -20.12 -8.62 -1.00
C GLY A 98 -19.84 -7.12 -1.17
N THR A 99 -19.68 -6.40 -0.06
CA THR A 99 -19.22 -5.00 -0.08
C THR A 99 -17.82 -4.90 -0.65
N GLY A 100 -16.89 -5.78 -0.24
CA GLY A 100 -15.53 -5.83 -0.79
C GLY A 100 -15.51 -6.00 -2.32
N VAL A 101 -16.31 -6.92 -2.84
CA VAL A 101 -16.41 -7.17 -4.29
C VAL A 101 -16.99 -5.95 -5.03
N LYS A 102 -18.04 -5.31 -4.49
CA LYS A 102 -18.63 -4.11 -5.12
C LYS A 102 -17.67 -2.93 -5.18
N VAL A 103 -16.80 -2.79 -4.18
CA VAL A 103 -15.81 -1.72 -4.07
C VAL A 103 -14.61 -1.94 -4.99
N LEU A 104 -14.39 -3.15 -5.53
CA LEU A 104 -13.26 -3.44 -6.43
C LEU A 104 -13.23 -2.53 -7.65
N LEU A 105 -14.38 -2.29 -8.30
CA LEU A 105 -14.44 -1.48 -9.51
C LEU A 105 -14.04 -0.02 -9.28
N PRO A 106 -14.63 0.72 -8.29
CA PRO A 106 -14.17 2.06 -7.98
C PRO A 106 -12.73 2.10 -7.44
N LEU A 107 -12.29 1.07 -6.72
CA LEU A 107 -10.92 0.97 -6.25
C LEU A 107 -9.94 0.82 -7.41
N PHE A 108 -10.26 -0.01 -8.39
CA PHE A 108 -9.45 -0.16 -9.61
C PHE A 108 -9.36 1.17 -10.38
N ALA A 109 -10.47 1.89 -10.51
CA ALA A 109 -10.47 3.22 -11.13
C ALA A 109 -9.55 4.21 -10.37
N ILE A 110 -9.57 4.19 -9.03
CA ILE A 110 -8.67 4.99 -8.19
C ILE A 110 -7.21 4.59 -8.42
N LEU A 111 -6.92 3.29 -8.48
CA LEU A 111 -5.58 2.79 -8.72
C LEU A 111 -5.03 3.26 -10.08
N VAL A 112 -5.85 3.19 -11.13
CA VAL A 112 -5.50 3.71 -12.47
C VAL A 112 -5.26 5.22 -12.42
N MET A 113 -6.11 5.98 -11.73
CA MET A 113 -5.92 7.42 -11.54
C MET A 113 -4.60 7.74 -10.82
N PHE A 114 -4.27 6.98 -9.77
CA PHE A 114 -2.99 7.13 -9.06
C PHE A 114 -1.80 6.74 -9.94
N LEU A 115 -1.93 5.67 -10.74
CA LEU A 115 -0.87 5.25 -11.66
C LEU A 115 -0.58 6.33 -12.70
N ILE A 116 -1.62 6.88 -13.34
CA ILE A 116 -1.48 8.00 -14.28
C ILE A 116 -0.86 9.21 -13.59
N GLY A 117 -1.38 9.60 -12.43
CA GLY A 117 -0.84 10.71 -11.64
C GLY A 117 0.62 10.49 -11.26
N TYR A 118 0.98 9.28 -10.84
CA TYR A 118 2.36 8.90 -10.50
C TYR A 118 3.29 9.00 -11.72
N VAL A 119 2.87 8.50 -12.89
CA VAL A 119 3.66 8.58 -14.12
C VAL A 119 3.87 10.04 -14.53
N VAL A 120 2.81 10.84 -14.56
CA VAL A 120 2.91 12.26 -14.95
C VAL A 120 3.78 13.06 -13.98
N VAL A 121 3.51 12.95 -12.68
CA VAL A 121 4.29 13.65 -11.65
C VAL A 121 5.72 13.13 -11.60
N GLY A 122 5.92 11.80 -11.75
CA GLY A 122 7.23 11.19 -11.76
C GLY A 122 8.09 11.64 -12.95
N LEU A 123 7.52 11.74 -14.14
CA LEU A 123 8.23 12.27 -15.33
C LEU A 123 8.60 13.75 -15.14
N LEU A 124 7.68 14.58 -14.67
CA LEU A 124 7.94 16.00 -14.44
C LEU A 124 8.98 16.22 -13.32
N ALA A 125 8.83 15.50 -12.21
CA ALA A 125 9.78 15.55 -11.10
C ALA A 125 11.15 14.99 -11.52
N GLY A 126 11.17 13.88 -12.25
CA GLY A 126 12.41 13.27 -12.76
C GLY A 126 13.19 14.20 -13.68
N LEU A 127 12.50 14.89 -14.59
CA LEU A 127 13.11 15.89 -15.46
C LEU A 127 13.66 17.07 -14.65
N LEU A 128 12.88 17.63 -13.75
CA LEU A 128 13.30 18.75 -12.91
C LEU A 128 14.49 18.36 -12.01
N PHE A 129 14.40 17.20 -11.36
CA PHE A 129 15.46 16.70 -10.48
C PHE A 129 16.72 16.35 -11.26
N GLY A 130 16.59 15.76 -12.45
CA GLY A 130 17.70 15.49 -13.33
C GLY A 130 18.46 16.76 -13.72
N LEU A 131 17.74 17.83 -14.08
CA LEU A 131 18.34 19.13 -14.41
C LEU A 131 19.06 19.76 -13.20
N LEU A 132 18.45 19.71 -12.01
CA LEU A 132 19.03 20.25 -10.78
C LEU A 132 20.31 19.50 -10.38
N VAL A 133 20.29 18.17 -10.44
CA VAL A 133 21.46 17.33 -10.11
C VAL A 133 22.56 17.50 -11.14
N ALA A 134 22.23 17.57 -12.44
CA ALA A 134 23.21 17.83 -13.50
C ALA A 134 23.85 19.21 -13.35
N GLY A 135 23.07 20.25 -13.06
CA GLY A 135 23.59 21.60 -12.79
C GLY A 135 24.50 21.65 -11.57
N ALA A 136 24.12 21.00 -10.48
CA ALA A 136 24.95 20.88 -9.28
C ALA A 136 26.24 20.10 -9.54
N GLY A 137 26.16 19.02 -10.34
CA GLY A 137 27.30 18.19 -10.72
C GLY A 137 28.34 18.91 -11.57
N ALA A 138 27.89 19.89 -12.39
CA ALA A 138 28.78 20.75 -13.15
C ALA A 138 29.63 21.67 -12.25
N LEU A 139 29.20 21.94 -11.02
CA LEU A 139 29.95 22.73 -10.06
C LEU A 139 30.83 21.85 -9.16
N SER A 140 30.28 20.81 -8.57
CA SER A 140 31.04 19.80 -7.80
C SER A 140 30.21 18.53 -7.53
N THR A 141 30.91 17.40 -7.39
CA THR A 141 30.30 16.11 -7.03
C THR A 141 29.66 16.14 -5.64
N GLY A 142 30.26 16.86 -4.69
CA GLY A 142 29.71 17.04 -3.34
C GLY A 142 28.40 17.79 -3.35
N LEU A 143 28.28 18.84 -4.16
CA LEU A 143 27.03 19.58 -4.31
C LEU A 143 25.94 18.73 -4.96
N ALA A 144 26.28 17.95 -5.99
CA ALA A 144 25.34 17.02 -6.61
C ALA A 144 24.81 16.00 -5.59
N ALA A 145 25.66 15.41 -4.75
CA ALA A 145 25.27 14.48 -3.71
C ALA A 145 24.33 15.14 -2.68
N ALA A 146 24.64 16.35 -2.23
CA ALA A 146 23.80 17.09 -1.30
C ALA A 146 22.42 17.39 -1.90
N VAL A 147 22.36 17.88 -3.14
CA VAL A 147 21.11 18.15 -3.87
C VAL A 147 20.30 16.86 -4.01
N THR A 148 20.92 15.77 -4.44
CA THR A 148 20.24 14.46 -4.57
C THR A 148 19.62 14.01 -3.24
N THR A 149 20.37 14.11 -2.14
CA THR A 149 19.87 13.75 -0.80
C THR A 149 18.66 14.57 -0.42
N VAL A 150 18.71 15.90 -0.58
CA VAL A 150 17.58 16.79 -0.27
C VAL A 150 16.36 16.46 -1.13
N LEU A 151 16.54 16.18 -2.42
CA LEU A 151 15.46 15.82 -3.34
C LEU A 151 14.80 14.48 -2.96
N ILE A 152 15.60 13.47 -2.60
CA ILE A 152 15.08 12.17 -2.14
C ILE A 152 14.25 12.34 -0.85
N VAL A 153 14.77 13.07 0.13
CA VAL A 153 14.06 13.32 1.38
C VAL A 153 12.74 14.07 1.11
N THR A 154 12.79 15.10 0.25
CA THR A 154 11.60 15.86 -0.14
C THR A 154 10.56 14.97 -0.82
N LEU A 155 10.99 14.07 -1.72
CA LEU A 155 10.10 13.13 -2.41
C LEU A 155 9.44 12.16 -1.43
N ILE A 156 10.21 11.61 -0.47
CA ILE A 156 9.68 10.72 0.57
C ILE A 156 8.62 11.44 1.42
N LEU A 157 8.91 12.66 1.86
CA LEU A 157 7.97 13.46 2.65
C LEU A 157 6.71 13.81 1.86
N ALA A 158 6.85 14.19 0.58
CA ALA A 158 5.72 14.45 -0.31
C ALA A 158 4.86 13.19 -0.49
N MET A 159 5.48 12.04 -0.69
CA MET A 159 4.78 10.75 -0.83
C MET A 159 4.02 10.38 0.44
N LEU A 160 4.64 10.52 1.61
CA LEU A 160 3.98 10.32 2.91
C LEU A 160 2.80 11.27 3.09
N TRP A 161 2.96 12.53 2.69
CA TRP A 161 1.87 13.51 2.75
C TRP A 161 0.69 13.12 1.84
N VAL A 162 0.95 12.66 0.62
CA VAL A 162 -0.09 12.14 -0.29
C VAL A 162 -0.77 10.90 0.30
N LEU A 163 -0.02 9.95 0.84
CA LEU A 163 -0.55 8.75 1.48
C LEU A 163 -1.48 9.11 2.64
N THR A 164 -1.12 10.09 3.48
CA THR A 164 -2.00 10.53 4.58
C THR A 164 -3.30 11.15 4.09
N ARG A 165 -3.27 11.85 2.95
CA ARG A 165 -4.46 12.47 2.35
C ARG A 165 -5.47 11.45 1.85
N PHE A 166 -4.99 10.34 1.31
CA PHE A 166 -5.84 9.33 0.70
C PHE A 166 -6.03 8.08 1.58
N SER A 167 -5.50 8.09 2.81
CA SER A 167 -5.63 6.95 3.74
C SER A 167 -7.08 6.60 4.09
N MET A 168 -8.01 7.56 4.03
CA MET A 168 -9.42 7.35 4.32
C MET A 168 -10.26 6.96 3.09
N THR A 169 -9.65 6.82 1.92
CA THR A 169 -10.37 6.48 0.68
C THR A 169 -11.04 5.11 0.76
N LEU A 170 -10.32 4.09 1.24
CA LEU A 170 -10.86 2.75 1.38
C LEU A 170 -11.97 2.66 2.45
N PRO A 171 -11.82 3.23 3.66
CA PRO A 171 -12.93 3.36 4.61
C PRO A 171 -14.16 4.08 4.06
N VAL A 172 -13.99 5.15 3.29
CA VAL A 172 -15.11 5.88 2.65
C VAL A 172 -15.86 4.98 1.68
N LEU A 173 -15.16 4.27 0.81
CA LEU A 173 -15.79 3.33 -0.12
C LEU A 173 -16.50 2.19 0.60
N ALA A 174 -15.87 1.63 1.63
CA ALA A 174 -16.41 0.49 2.38
C ALA A 174 -17.66 0.81 3.20
N LEU A 175 -17.69 1.99 3.86
CA LEU A 175 -18.74 2.33 4.83
C LEU A 175 -19.86 3.17 4.22
N GLU A 176 -19.56 3.99 3.21
CA GLU A 176 -20.56 4.85 2.59
C GLU A 176 -21.22 4.22 1.36
N GLY A 177 -20.69 3.09 0.88
CA GLY A 177 -21.21 2.40 -0.30
C GLY A 177 -21.13 3.23 -1.60
N SER A 178 -20.36 4.33 -1.59
CA SER A 178 -20.21 5.21 -2.73
C SER A 178 -19.37 4.55 -3.81
N LEU A 179 -19.96 4.26 -4.95
CA LEU A 179 -19.25 3.71 -6.11
C LEU A 179 -18.56 4.79 -6.97
N ASN A 180 -18.56 6.05 -6.52
CA ASN A 180 -17.91 7.14 -7.23
C ASN A 180 -16.47 7.33 -6.74
N PRO A 181 -15.45 6.97 -7.56
CA PRO A 181 -14.05 7.06 -7.18
C PRO A 181 -13.59 8.48 -6.88
N ILE A 182 -14.00 9.46 -7.68
CA ILE A 182 -13.62 10.87 -7.51
C ILE A 182 -14.26 11.44 -6.24
N GLY A 183 -15.53 11.09 -5.98
CA GLY A 183 -16.24 11.48 -4.76
C GLY A 183 -15.55 10.94 -3.51
N ALA A 184 -15.11 9.69 -3.52
CA ALA A 184 -14.39 9.05 -2.43
C ALA A 184 -13.03 9.71 -2.15
N LEU A 185 -12.26 10.02 -3.20
CA LEU A 185 -10.98 10.76 -3.09
C LEU A 185 -11.19 12.15 -2.51
N GLY A 186 -12.17 12.91 -3.03
CA GLY A 186 -12.48 14.24 -2.54
C GLY A 186 -12.97 14.23 -1.08
N ARG A 187 -13.68 13.18 -0.67
CA ARG A 187 -14.14 13.03 0.71
C ARG A 187 -13.00 12.66 1.66
N SER A 188 -12.13 11.73 1.25
CA SER A 188 -10.91 11.41 1.99
C SER A 188 -10.05 12.67 2.21
N TRP A 189 -9.85 13.48 1.17
CA TRP A 189 -9.11 14.73 1.23
C TRP A 189 -9.71 15.71 2.24
N ARG A 190 -11.04 15.88 2.25
CA ARG A 190 -11.73 16.77 3.20
C ARG A 190 -11.67 16.29 4.63
N MET A 191 -11.84 14.98 4.86
CA MET A 191 -11.81 14.37 6.18
C MET A 191 -10.42 14.43 6.81
N THR A 192 -9.37 14.25 6.03
CA THR A 192 -7.98 14.26 6.52
C THR A 192 -7.41 15.67 6.72
N ARG A 193 -7.98 16.69 6.07
CA ARG A 193 -7.49 18.08 6.14
C ARG A 193 -7.31 18.62 7.56
N PRO A 194 -8.29 18.53 8.49
CA PRO A 194 -8.17 19.09 9.83
C PRO A 194 -7.19 18.32 10.73
N VAL A 195 -6.90 17.06 10.43
CA VAL A 195 -6.06 16.18 11.26
C VAL A 195 -4.78 15.72 10.56
N GLN A 196 -4.46 16.31 9.40
CA GLN A 196 -3.36 15.87 8.53
C GLN A 196 -2.02 15.73 9.25
N TRP A 197 -1.65 16.71 10.07
CA TRP A 197 -0.38 16.71 10.78
C TRP A 197 -0.30 15.59 11.83
N ARG A 198 -1.40 15.34 12.53
CA ARG A 198 -1.49 14.24 13.50
C ARG A 198 -1.39 12.87 12.81
N LEU A 199 -2.06 12.72 11.67
CA LEU A 199 -1.97 11.51 10.85
C LEU A 199 -0.56 11.34 10.28
N LEU A 200 0.05 12.40 9.74
CA LEU A 200 1.41 12.36 9.22
C LEU A 200 2.40 11.91 10.31
N PHE A 201 2.36 12.53 11.49
CA PHE A 201 3.22 12.12 12.62
C PHE A 201 2.97 10.67 13.04
N PHE A 202 1.73 10.22 13.05
CA PHE A 202 1.40 8.84 13.35
C PHE A 202 2.01 7.87 12.32
N TYR A 203 1.89 8.15 11.01
CA TYR A 203 2.49 7.31 9.97
C TYR A 203 4.02 7.35 9.98
N VAL A 204 4.63 8.50 10.27
CA VAL A 204 6.08 8.61 10.45
C VAL A 204 6.56 7.76 11.63
N LEU A 205 5.86 7.82 12.77
CA LEU A 205 6.15 6.98 13.93
C LEU A 205 6.01 5.49 13.62
N LEU A 206 4.94 5.09 12.92
CA LEU A 206 4.74 3.71 12.45
C LEU A 206 5.87 3.26 11.52
N PHE A 207 6.30 4.12 10.60
CA PHE A 207 7.38 3.84 9.68
C PHE A 207 8.72 3.66 10.40
N ILE A 208 9.02 4.53 11.38
CA ILE A 208 10.22 4.39 12.21
C ILE A 208 10.15 3.09 13.02
N ALA A 209 9.01 2.78 13.65
CA ALA A 209 8.83 1.54 14.39
C ALA A 209 9.02 0.31 13.49
N TYR A 210 8.49 0.35 12.27
CA TYR A 210 8.68 -0.71 11.27
C TYR A 210 10.17 -0.89 10.92
N ILE A 211 10.89 0.20 10.66
CA ILE A 211 12.34 0.14 10.38
C ILE A 211 13.10 -0.49 11.55
N VAL A 212 12.82 -0.07 12.79
CA VAL A 212 13.48 -0.62 13.98
C VAL A 212 13.21 -2.12 14.12
N ILE A 213 11.95 -2.55 13.95
CA ILE A 213 11.58 -3.97 14.00
C ILE A 213 12.29 -4.75 12.89
N ALA A 214 12.31 -4.22 11.67
CA ALA A 214 12.98 -4.84 10.55
C ALA A 214 14.48 -4.99 10.81
N LEU A 215 15.15 -3.94 11.29
CA LEU A 215 16.58 -4.01 11.64
C LEU A 215 16.85 -5.08 12.70
N VAL A 216 16.03 -5.16 13.74
CA VAL A 216 16.18 -6.18 14.79
C VAL A 216 15.92 -7.60 14.25
N ALA A 217 14.99 -7.77 13.33
CA ALA A 217 14.67 -9.06 12.73
C ALA A 217 15.75 -9.58 11.75
N PHE A 218 16.55 -8.67 11.16
CA PHE A 218 17.62 -8.99 10.22
C PHE A 218 19.03 -9.01 10.87
N MET A 219 19.14 -8.71 12.15
CA MET A 219 20.36 -8.87 12.95
C MET A 219 20.45 -10.26 13.58
#